data_6a1b1b40df596b8fd7ba50e2ae42da6b
#
_entry.id   6a1b1b40df596b8fd7ba50e2ae42da6b
#
_cell.length_a   1.000
_cell.length_b   1.000
_cell.length_c   1.000
_cell.angle_alpha   90.00
_cell.angle_beta   90.00
_cell.angle_gamma   90.00
#
_symmetry.space_group_name_H-M   'P 1'
#
loop_
_entity.id
_entity.type
_entity.pdbx_description
1 polymer ?
#
loop_
_entity_poly.entity_id
_entity_poly.type
_entity_poly.pdbx_seq_one_letter_code
_entity_poly.pdbx_strand_id
1 'polypeptide(L)'
;SKVRSGHYRQCLPTGLVWLDDETVVKDPDEQIQHVLELVFAKFAELGSCHGVFRYLRREQILLPRRAKGAGPRPVTWKQAGLTAIQDILTNPAYAGAFVYGRQQNDPTRRTANHHAMPRVPRPRDEWVHIEHDAYPAYISWQQYLANQARIEANGTRYMAIREQAAGAVREGHGLLQGLALCGHCGRRMYTNYKPFPRYACAQQRHTDRRMCCIAHGPTVDAVVTQAFFEAIRPAQLDLLDETLAAQRADHERLVQHWQDQVRRAGYEARLAERQYQVVDPDNRL
;
A
#
# COMPACT_ATOMS: atom_id res chain seq x y z
N SER A 1 -13.13 21.82 -16.97
CA SER A 1 -13.05 21.46 -15.53
C SER A 1 -12.22 22.49 -14.82
N LYS A 2 -12.51 22.80 -13.56
CA LYS A 2 -11.78 23.79 -12.72
C LYS A 2 -10.25 23.58 -12.70
N VAL A 3 -9.76 22.40 -12.99
CA VAL A 3 -8.32 22.08 -13.10
C VAL A 3 -7.72 22.73 -14.35
N ARG A 4 -8.43 22.64 -15.50
CA ARG A 4 -7.94 23.23 -16.77
C ARG A 4 -8.09 24.76 -16.83
N SER A 5 -8.93 25.35 -15.98
CA SER A 5 -9.13 26.78 -15.91
C SER A 5 -8.25 27.48 -14.87
N GLY A 6 -7.30 26.80 -14.23
CA GLY A 6 -6.40 27.37 -13.22
C GLY A 6 -7.04 27.69 -11.85
N HIS A 7 -8.34 27.44 -11.69
CA HIS A 7 -9.08 27.80 -10.46
C HIS A 7 -9.09 26.68 -9.39
N TYR A 8 -8.27 25.66 -9.53
CA TYR A 8 -8.23 24.56 -8.58
C TYR A 8 -7.07 24.75 -7.58
N ARG A 9 -7.37 25.22 -6.38
CA ARG A 9 -6.41 25.29 -5.29
C ARG A 9 -6.20 23.91 -4.67
N GLN A 10 -5.00 23.36 -4.85
CA GLN A 10 -4.57 22.13 -4.21
C GLN A 10 -3.95 22.44 -2.84
N CYS A 11 -4.09 21.51 -1.88
CA CYS A 11 -3.36 21.59 -0.62
C CYS A 11 -1.86 21.47 -0.91
N LEU A 12 -1.10 22.53 -0.62
CA LEU A 12 0.34 22.54 -0.83
C LEU A 12 1.07 21.65 0.19
N PRO A 13 2.17 21.02 -0.20
CA PRO A 13 3.04 20.31 0.74
C PRO A 13 3.76 21.30 1.65
N THR A 14 4.33 20.80 2.75
CA THR A 14 5.17 21.60 3.65
C THR A 14 6.34 22.19 2.86
N GLY A 15 6.67 23.45 3.10
CA GLY A 15 7.72 24.17 2.39
C GLY A 15 7.22 25.02 1.21
N LEU A 16 5.92 24.92 0.87
CA LEU A 16 5.26 25.82 -0.08
C LEU A 16 4.06 26.48 0.59
N VAL A 17 3.83 27.76 0.32
CA VAL A 17 2.72 28.54 0.87
C VAL A 17 2.05 29.38 -0.21
N TRP A 18 0.75 29.64 -0.05
CA TRP A 18 0.00 30.60 -0.84
C TRP A 18 0.22 32.01 -0.28
N LEU A 19 0.52 32.96 -1.14
CA LEU A 19 0.36 34.36 -0.85
C LEU A 19 -1.07 34.84 -1.14
N ASP A 20 -1.42 36.05 -0.65
CA ASP A 20 -2.77 36.61 -0.81
C ASP A 20 -3.13 36.90 -2.28
N ASP A 21 -2.14 37.11 -3.14
CA ASP A 21 -2.28 37.31 -4.59
C ASP A 21 -2.47 36.02 -5.40
N GLU A 22 -2.70 34.89 -4.73
CA GLU A 22 -2.85 33.55 -5.36
C GLU A 22 -1.55 32.94 -5.93
N THR A 23 -0.40 33.54 -5.68
CA THR A 23 0.89 32.98 -6.06
C THR A 23 1.39 31.98 -5.00
N VAL A 24 2.16 30.99 -5.43
CA VAL A 24 2.82 30.06 -4.53
C VAL A 24 4.28 30.44 -4.37
N VAL A 25 4.73 30.52 -3.13
CA VAL A 25 6.14 30.80 -2.80
C VAL A 25 6.69 29.72 -1.88
N LYS A 26 8.01 29.65 -1.78
CA LYS A 26 8.66 28.83 -0.73
C LYS A 26 8.25 29.37 0.64
N ASP A 27 8.12 28.47 1.61
CA ASP A 27 7.80 28.82 2.99
C ASP A 27 8.83 29.87 3.48
N PRO A 28 8.40 31.00 4.08
CA PRO A 28 9.32 32.04 4.54
C PRO A 28 10.26 31.58 5.67
N ASP A 29 9.94 30.46 6.34
CA ASP A 29 10.82 29.83 7.32
C ASP A 29 11.97 29.11 6.61
N GLU A 30 13.16 29.74 6.63
CA GLU A 30 14.37 29.19 6.03
C GLU A 30 14.77 27.84 6.62
N GLN A 31 14.46 27.55 7.89
CA GLN A 31 14.73 26.25 8.49
C GLN A 31 13.96 25.14 7.80
N ILE A 32 12.70 25.42 7.40
CA ILE A 32 11.89 24.46 6.62
C ILE A 32 12.53 24.21 5.26
N GLN A 33 12.97 25.29 4.58
CA GLN A 33 13.62 25.18 3.28
C GLN A 33 14.90 24.34 3.38
N HIS A 34 15.79 24.67 4.30
CA HIS A 34 17.08 23.98 4.47
C HIS A 34 16.90 22.50 4.79
N VAL A 35 15.94 22.14 5.64
CA VAL A 35 15.69 20.71 5.97
C VAL A 35 15.14 19.95 4.76
N LEU A 36 14.29 20.56 3.94
CA LEU A 36 13.80 19.91 2.71
C LEU A 36 14.94 19.73 1.69
N GLU A 37 15.77 20.77 1.49
CA GLU A 37 16.95 20.68 0.62
C GLU A 37 17.93 19.60 1.11
N LEU A 38 18.14 19.51 2.43
CA LEU A 38 18.97 18.47 3.02
C LEU A 38 18.43 17.06 2.73
N VAL A 39 17.11 16.85 2.79
CA VAL A 39 16.49 15.56 2.45
C VAL A 39 16.81 15.17 1.00
N PHE A 40 16.69 16.09 0.05
CA PHE A 40 17.00 15.84 -1.36
C PHE A 40 18.50 15.60 -1.58
N ALA A 41 19.37 16.42 -0.97
CA ALA A 41 20.82 16.27 -1.04
C ALA A 41 21.26 14.91 -0.48
N LYS A 42 20.77 14.54 0.69
CA LYS A 42 21.09 13.25 1.31
C LYS A 42 20.52 12.06 0.55
N PHE A 43 19.40 12.21 -0.14
CA PHE A 43 18.89 11.15 -1.02
C PHE A 43 19.78 10.97 -2.25
N ALA A 44 20.28 12.04 -2.84
CA ALA A 44 21.24 11.98 -3.95
C ALA A 44 22.54 11.27 -3.53
N GLU A 45 23.06 11.56 -2.32
CA GLU A 45 24.27 10.96 -1.74
C GLU A 45 24.06 9.47 -1.37
N LEU A 46 23.03 9.18 -0.55
CA LEU A 46 22.84 7.87 0.08
C LEU A 46 22.02 6.90 -0.78
N GLY A 47 21.31 7.37 -1.78
CA GLY A 47 20.59 6.59 -2.77
C GLY A 47 19.38 5.81 -2.28
N SER A 48 18.95 5.97 -1.02
CA SER A 48 17.79 5.25 -0.50
C SER A 48 17.06 6.02 0.59
N CYS A 49 15.71 5.86 0.65
CA CYS A 49 14.89 6.46 1.70
C CYS A 49 15.31 6.00 3.12
N HIS A 50 15.75 4.75 3.26
CA HIS A 50 16.26 4.22 4.52
C HIS A 50 17.61 4.83 4.91
N GLY A 51 18.46 5.14 3.95
CA GLY A 51 19.72 5.86 4.18
C GLY A 51 19.46 7.24 4.76
N VAL A 52 18.57 8.02 4.12
CA VAL A 52 18.15 9.34 4.60
C VAL A 52 17.49 9.25 5.97
N PHE A 53 16.60 8.28 6.17
CA PHE A 53 15.96 8.05 7.47
C PHE A 53 16.97 7.83 8.58
N ARG A 54 17.95 6.94 8.39
CA ARG A 54 18.98 6.67 9.40
C ARG A 54 19.87 7.88 9.65
N TYR A 55 20.21 8.64 8.62
CA TYR A 55 20.98 9.87 8.75
C TYR A 55 20.23 10.90 9.61
N LEU A 56 19.00 11.27 9.24
CA LEU A 56 18.22 12.26 9.97
C LEU A 56 17.99 11.86 11.43
N ARG A 57 17.85 10.56 11.70
CA ARG A 57 17.68 10.03 13.04
C ARG A 57 18.95 10.10 13.86
N ARG A 58 20.09 9.76 13.28
CA ARG A 58 21.39 9.83 13.95
C ARG A 58 21.74 11.26 14.32
N GLU A 59 21.50 12.19 13.43
CA GLU A 59 21.77 13.61 13.63
C GLU A 59 20.64 14.32 14.38
N GLN A 60 19.59 13.60 14.83
CA GLN A 60 18.42 14.13 15.53
C GLN A 60 17.69 15.27 14.81
N ILE A 61 17.75 15.27 13.48
CA ILE A 61 17.11 16.29 12.64
C ILE A 61 15.61 16.00 12.57
N LEU A 62 14.81 17.00 12.96
CA LEU A 62 13.37 16.95 12.87
C LEU A 62 12.89 17.34 11.48
N LEU A 63 11.80 16.71 11.02
CA LEU A 63 11.13 17.07 9.76
C LEU A 63 9.94 17.99 10.05
N PRO A 64 9.78 19.06 9.26
CA PRO A 64 8.61 19.91 9.33
C PRO A 64 7.39 19.17 8.78
N ARG A 65 6.28 19.25 9.49
CA ARG A 65 5.02 18.60 9.13
C ARG A 65 3.87 19.57 9.27
N ARG A 66 3.12 19.74 8.19
CA ARG A 66 1.84 20.45 8.22
C ARG A 66 0.70 19.43 8.34
N ALA A 67 -0.22 19.66 9.25
CA ALA A 67 -1.37 18.77 9.40
C ALA A 67 -2.24 18.78 8.13
N LYS A 68 -2.81 17.63 7.74
CA LYS A 68 -3.73 17.53 6.59
C LYS A 68 -5.07 18.21 6.94
N GLY A 69 -5.67 18.94 5.99
CA GLY A 69 -6.99 19.55 6.11
C GLY A 69 -7.07 20.94 5.47
N ALA A 70 -8.26 21.58 5.51
CA ALA A 70 -8.48 22.91 4.99
C ALA A 70 -8.06 23.99 6.01
N GLY A 71 -7.51 25.13 5.53
CA GLY A 71 -7.12 26.30 6.31
C GLY A 71 -5.63 26.37 6.69
N PRO A 72 -5.18 27.56 7.16
CA PRO A 72 -3.83 27.78 7.62
C PRO A 72 -3.55 26.95 8.87
N ARG A 73 -2.49 26.15 8.84
CA ARG A 73 -2.12 25.25 9.94
C ARG A 73 -0.66 25.43 10.31
N PRO A 74 -0.35 25.47 11.60
CA PRO A 74 1.02 25.60 12.04
C PRO A 74 1.84 24.36 11.60
N VAL A 75 3.08 24.60 11.26
CA VAL A 75 4.05 23.54 11.04
C VAL A 75 4.48 22.98 12.39
N THR A 76 4.50 21.67 12.50
CA THR A 76 5.00 20.95 13.68
C THR A 76 6.26 20.18 13.31
N TRP A 77 7.26 20.25 14.15
CA TRP A 77 8.51 19.54 13.98
C TRP A 77 8.41 18.15 14.60
N LYS A 78 8.64 17.13 13.80
CA LYS A 78 8.54 15.72 14.24
C LYS A 78 9.77 14.93 13.82
N GLN A 79 10.09 13.93 14.59
CA GLN A 79 11.15 13.01 14.20
C GLN A 79 10.88 12.39 12.84
N ALA A 80 11.95 12.23 12.06
CA ALA A 80 11.88 11.65 10.72
C ALA A 80 11.25 10.25 10.75
N GLY A 81 10.29 10.03 9.88
CA GLY A 81 9.70 8.73 9.60
C GLY A 81 9.89 8.38 8.13
N LEU A 82 10.02 7.09 7.82
CA LEU A 82 10.28 6.63 6.45
C LEU A 82 9.21 7.09 5.45
N THR A 83 7.93 6.97 5.84
CA THR A 83 6.80 7.44 5.00
C THR A 83 6.89 8.94 4.70
N ALA A 84 7.34 9.74 5.69
CA ALA A 84 7.49 11.17 5.49
C ALA A 84 8.54 11.53 4.46
N ILE A 85 9.68 10.86 4.54
CA ILE A 85 10.77 11.03 3.58
C ILE A 85 10.30 10.59 2.19
N GLN A 86 9.60 9.47 2.11
CA GLN A 86 9.05 8.99 0.86
C GLN A 86 8.03 9.97 0.28
N ASP A 87 7.12 10.53 1.10
CA ASP A 87 6.14 11.53 0.68
C ASP A 87 6.84 12.79 0.12
N ILE A 88 7.94 13.25 0.74
CA ILE A 88 8.73 14.38 0.25
C ILE A 88 9.37 14.03 -1.11
N LEU A 89 10.08 12.92 -1.19
CA LEU A 89 10.83 12.53 -2.39
C LEU A 89 9.94 12.20 -3.59
N THR A 90 8.69 11.78 -3.37
CA THR A 90 7.75 11.41 -4.44
C THR A 90 6.74 12.49 -4.79
N ASN A 91 6.82 13.67 -4.16
CA ASN A 91 5.89 14.74 -4.46
C ASN A 91 6.43 15.67 -5.57
N PRO A 92 5.77 15.72 -6.75
CA PRO A 92 6.22 16.54 -7.88
C PRO A 92 6.16 18.05 -7.62
N ALA A 93 5.41 18.51 -6.60
CA ALA A 93 5.37 19.92 -6.25
C ALA A 93 6.74 20.49 -5.84
N TYR A 94 7.62 19.66 -5.28
CA TYR A 94 8.98 20.07 -4.96
C TYR A 94 9.88 20.21 -6.19
N ALA A 95 9.46 19.67 -7.33
CA ALA A 95 10.08 19.89 -8.63
C ALA A 95 9.34 20.94 -9.47
N GLY A 96 8.56 21.81 -8.81
CA GLY A 96 7.85 22.91 -9.45
C GLY A 96 6.58 22.52 -10.19
N ALA A 97 6.17 21.24 -10.17
CA ALA A 97 5.05 20.78 -11.00
C ALA A 97 3.72 20.69 -10.22
N PHE A 98 2.67 21.30 -10.77
CA PHE A 98 1.30 20.99 -10.38
C PHE A 98 0.84 19.72 -11.10
N VAL A 99 0.37 18.73 -10.34
CA VAL A 99 -0.11 17.45 -10.90
C VAL A 99 -1.46 17.09 -10.34
N TYR A 100 -2.40 16.76 -11.22
CA TYR A 100 -3.72 16.30 -10.87
C TYR A 100 -3.97 14.88 -11.40
N GLY A 101 -4.68 14.05 -10.62
CA GLY A 101 -5.04 12.68 -11.02
C GLY A 101 -3.96 11.63 -10.77
N ARG A 102 -3.05 11.88 -9.82
CA ARG A 102 -1.99 10.93 -9.39
C ARG A 102 -2.52 9.64 -8.75
N GLN A 103 -3.77 9.65 -8.34
CA GLN A 103 -4.42 8.52 -7.67
C GLN A 103 -5.75 8.22 -8.33
N GLN A 104 -6.11 6.95 -8.36
CA GLN A 104 -7.40 6.46 -8.79
C GLN A 104 -8.05 5.61 -7.71
N ASN A 105 -9.37 5.52 -7.73
CA ASN A 105 -10.10 4.61 -6.87
C ASN A 105 -9.95 3.18 -7.40
N ASP A 106 -9.68 2.25 -6.50
CA ASP A 106 -9.59 0.82 -6.84
C ASP A 106 -10.79 0.09 -6.23
N PRO A 107 -11.82 -0.24 -7.02
CA PRO A 107 -12.99 -0.93 -6.53
C PRO A 107 -12.70 -2.36 -6.06
N THR A 108 -11.60 -2.98 -6.55
CA THR A 108 -11.25 -4.36 -6.20
C THR A 108 -10.71 -4.49 -4.77
N ARG A 109 -10.24 -3.38 -4.19
CA ARG A 109 -9.71 -3.32 -2.82
C ARG A 109 -10.73 -2.85 -1.78
N ARG A 110 -12.00 -2.79 -2.15
CA ARG A 110 -13.07 -2.38 -1.23
C ARG A 110 -13.26 -3.46 -0.16
N THR A 111 -13.07 -3.09 1.11
CA THR A 111 -13.38 -3.93 2.26
C THR A 111 -14.67 -3.47 2.91
N ALA A 112 -15.45 -4.41 3.47
CA ALA A 112 -16.77 -4.14 4.06
C ALA A 112 -16.76 -3.05 5.16
N ASN A 113 -15.61 -2.81 5.78
CA ASN A 113 -15.45 -1.87 6.90
C ASN A 113 -14.97 -0.47 6.49
N HIS A 114 -14.78 -0.18 5.20
CA HIS A 114 -14.35 1.14 4.72
C HIS A 114 -15.42 1.79 3.86
N HIS A 115 -15.97 2.91 4.33
CA HIS A 115 -16.95 3.73 3.58
C HIS A 115 -16.32 4.42 2.36
N ALA A 116 -14.99 4.64 2.34
CA ALA A 116 -14.29 5.26 1.23
C ALA A 116 -13.59 4.21 0.35
N MET A 117 -13.63 4.40 -0.97
CA MET A 117 -12.88 3.55 -1.90
C MET A 117 -11.37 3.74 -1.69
N PRO A 118 -10.60 2.65 -1.58
CA PRO A 118 -9.15 2.74 -1.51
C PRO A 118 -8.58 3.43 -2.74
N ARG A 119 -7.64 4.33 -2.54
CA ARG A 119 -6.93 5.02 -3.62
C ARG A 119 -5.60 4.34 -3.88
N VAL A 120 -5.31 4.08 -5.13
CA VAL A 120 -4.03 3.54 -5.60
C VAL A 120 -3.31 4.56 -6.46
N PRO A 121 -1.97 4.60 -6.44
CA PRO A 121 -1.20 5.45 -7.34
C PRO A 121 -1.49 5.09 -8.80
N ARG A 122 -1.56 6.10 -9.65
CA ARG A 122 -1.57 5.95 -11.12
C ARG A 122 -0.15 5.95 -11.66
N PRO A 123 0.13 5.17 -12.69
CA PRO A 123 1.33 5.36 -13.51
C PRO A 123 1.45 6.82 -13.99
N ARG A 124 2.67 7.29 -14.17
CA ARG A 124 2.92 8.70 -14.47
C ARG A 124 2.36 9.13 -15.82
N ASP A 125 2.43 8.28 -16.81
CA ASP A 125 1.88 8.43 -18.15
C ASP A 125 0.35 8.53 -18.18
N GLU A 126 -0.30 8.04 -17.12
CA GLU A 126 -1.75 8.12 -16.94
C GLU A 126 -2.21 9.32 -16.07
N TRP A 127 -1.31 10.19 -15.64
CA TRP A 127 -1.70 11.36 -14.87
C TRP A 127 -2.59 12.29 -15.70
N VAL A 128 -3.67 12.77 -15.11
CA VAL A 128 -4.71 13.51 -15.86
C VAL A 128 -4.23 14.87 -16.34
N HIS A 129 -3.38 15.54 -15.55
CA HIS A 129 -2.85 16.85 -15.88
C HIS A 129 -1.51 17.09 -15.17
N ILE A 130 -0.56 17.65 -15.91
CA ILE A 130 0.74 18.08 -15.39
C ILE A 130 0.99 19.46 -15.94
N GLU A 131 1.33 20.40 -15.05
CA GLU A 131 1.77 21.75 -15.38
C GLU A 131 3.14 21.97 -14.73
N HIS A 132 4.14 22.16 -15.56
CA HIS A 132 5.50 22.43 -15.10
C HIS A 132 5.64 23.91 -14.72
N ASP A 133 6.60 24.19 -13.84
CA ASP A 133 6.92 25.56 -13.38
C ASP A 133 5.74 26.29 -12.70
N ALA A 134 4.76 25.53 -12.23
CA ALA A 134 3.61 26.06 -11.48
C ALA A 134 3.99 26.51 -10.05
N TYR A 135 5.11 26.01 -9.53
CA TYR A 135 5.57 26.27 -8.16
C TYR A 135 7.07 26.55 -8.11
N PRO A 136 7.57 27.33 -7.12
CA PRO A 136 9.01 27.46 -6.89
C PRO A 136 9.62 26.11 -6.49
N ALA A 137 10.58 25.66 -7.28
CA ALA A 137 11.15 24.32 -7.14
C ALA A 137 12.26 24.25 -6.08
N TYR A 138 12.37 23.13 -5.40
CA TYR A 138 13.49 22.72 -4.55
C TYR A 138 14.53 21.89 -5.33
N ILE A 139 14.06 21.15 -6.32
CA ILE A 139 14.87 20.32 -7.21
C ILE A 139 14.38 20.48 -8.66
N SER A 140 15.23 20.22 -9.63
CA SER A 140 14.82 20.20 -11.03
C SER A 140 13.88 19.01 -11.33
N TRP A 141 13.06 19.16 -12.38
CA TRP A 141 12.21 18.04 -12.83
C TRP A 141 13.02 16.82 -13.23
N GLN A 142 14.18 17.03 -13.85
CA GLN A 142 15.09 15.94 -14.21
C GLN A 142 15.59 15.17 -12.97
N GLN A 143 15.96 15.90 -11.91
CA GLN A 143 16.36 15.27 -10.66
C GLN A 143 15.20 14.52 -9.99
N TYR A 144 13.99 15.06 -10.06
CA TYR A 144 12.78 14.38 -9.59
C TYR A 144 12.61 13.04 -10.32
N LEU A 145 12.72 13.01 -11.65
CA LEU A 145 12.62 11.78 -12.44
C LEU A 145 13.70 10.76 -12.07
N ALA A 146 14.94 11.20 -11.90
CA ALA A 146 16.04 10.35 -11.46
C ALA A 146 15.79 9.77 -10.06
N ASN A 147 15.24 10.57 -9.14
CA ASN A 147 14.86 10.12 -7.81
C ASN A 147 13.77 9.04 -7.86
N GLN A 148 12.73 9.23 -8.71
CA GLN A 148 11.66 8.24 -8.89
C GLN A 148 12.20 6.92 -9.44
N ALA A 149 13.02 6.97 -10.49
CA ALA A 149 13.64 5.77 -11.06
C ALA A 149 14.49 5.03 -10.01
N ARG A 150 15.22 5.75 -9.17
CA ARG A 150 16.03 5.15 -8.10
C ARG A 150 15.19 4.51 -6.99
N ILE A 151 14.08 5.15 -6.60
CA ILE A 151 13.14 4.61 -5.62
C ILE A 151 12.50 3.32 -6.16
N GLU A 152 12.09 3.32 -7.42
CA GLU A 152 11.51 2.18 -8.10
C GLU A 152 12.50 1.01 -8.22
N ALA A 153 13.73 1.28 -8.67
CA ALA A 153 14.80 0.29 -8.76
C ALA A 153 15.12 -0.34 -7.39
N ASN A 154 15.11 0.46 -6.32
CA ASN A 154 15.28 -0.04 -4.95
C ASN A 154 14.09 -0.93 -4.53
N GLY A 155 12.87 -0.57 -4.91
CA GLY A 155 11.66 -1.37 -4.67
C GLY A 155 11.67 -2.70 -5.42
N THR A 156 11.98 -2.67 -6.70
CA THR A 156 12.08 -3.86 -7.56
C THR A 156 13.16 -4.81 -7.06
N ARG A 157 14.34 -4.29 -6.71
CA ARG A 157 15.42 -5.09 -6.12
C ARG A 157 14.98 -5.76 -4.81
N TYR A 158 14.27 -5.03 -3.95
CA TYR A 158 13.75 -5.58 -2.70
C TYR A 158 12.72 -6.69 -2.96
N MET A 159 11.81 -6.49 -3.92
CA MET A 159 10.80 -7.48 -4.31
C MET A 159 11.45 -8.72 -4.93
N ALA A 160 12.43 -8.56 -5.83
CA ALA A 160 13.18 -9.67 -6.41
C ALA A 160 13.91 -10.51 -5.34
N ILE A 161 14.57 -9.86 -4.38
CA ILE A 161 15.19 -10.54 -3.24
C ILE A 161 14.14 -11.27 -2.39
N ARG A 162 12.96 -10.66 -2.21
CA ARG A 162 11.85 -11.24 -1.46
C ARG A 162 11.23 -12.43 -2.19
N GLU A 163 11.06 -12.34 -3.51
CA GLU A 163 10.53 -13.43 -4.35
C GLU A 163 11.50 -14.61 -4.42
N GLN A 164 12.79 -14.35 -4.60
CA GLN A 164 13.82 -15.38 -4.47
C GLN A 164 13.87 -16.00 -3.07
N ALA A 165 13.49 -15.24 -2.04
CA ALA A 165 13.39 -15.72 -0.67
C ALA A 165 12.04 -16.35 -0.35
N ALA A 166 10.98 -16.08 -1.14
CA ALA A 166 9.63 -16.63 -0.96
C ALA A 166 9.47 -18.02 -1.59
N GLY A 167 10.38 -18.42 -2.47
CA GLY A 167 10.35 -19.72 -3.16
C GLY A 167 10.75 -20.92 -2.30
N ALA A 168 11.36 -20.71 -1.15
CA ALA A 168 11.50 -21.72 -0.13
C ALA A 168 10.72 -21.25 1.10
N VAL A 169 9.74 -22.02 1.57
CA VAL A 169 9.48 -22.06 3.00
C VAL A 169 10.86 -22.21 3.60
N ARG A 170 11.50 -21.11 4.01
CA ARG A 170 12.77 -21.20 4.72
C ARG A 170 12.48 -22.18 5.82
N GLU A 171 13.30 -23.22 5.97
CA GLU A 171 13.30 -24.10 7.12
C GLU A 171 13.48 -23.26 8.37
N GLY A 172 12.50 -22.49 8.68
CA GLY A 172 12.41 -21.64 9.84
C GLY A 172 11.54 -22.38 10.81
N HIS A 173 12.13 -22.87 11.90
CA HIS A 173 11.41 -23.58 12.97
C HIS A 173 10.37 -22.71 13.70
N GLY A 174 10.07 -21.50 13.23
CA GLY A 174 9.08 -20.62 13.85
C GLY A 174 7.67 -20.85 13.27
N LEU A 175 6.83 -21.51 14.02
CA LEU A 175 5.44 -21.87 13.65
C LEU A 175 4.60 -20.64 13.25
N LEU A 176 4.77 -19.52 13.98
CA LEU A 176 3.96 -18.31 13.81
C LEU A 176 4.61 -17.26 12.91
N GLN A 177 5.51 -17.66 12.03
CA GLN A 177 6.15 -16.72 11.09
C GLN A 177 5.10 -16.00 10.23
N GLY A 178 5.04 -14.67 10.35
CA GLY A 178 4.09 -13.83 9.61
C GLY A 178 2.66 -13.83 10.15
N LEU A 179 2.34 -14.64 11.16
CA LEU A 179 1.02 -14.73 11.79
C LEU A 179 0.95 -13.93 13.10
N ALA A 180 2.03 -13.93 13.89
CA ALA A 180 2.05 -13.30 15.20
C ALA A 180 1.86 -11.78 15.12
N LEU A 181 1.01 -11.24 16.01
CA LEU A 181 0.78 -9.81 16.19
C LEU A 181 1.28 -9.38 17.58
N CYS A 182 1.84 -8.18 17.65
CA CYS A 182 2.26 -7.59 18.91
C CYS A 182 1.06 -7.11 19.73
N GLY A 183 0.85 -7.67 20.92
CA GLY A 183 -0.25 -7.29 21.82
C GLY A 183 -0.21 -5.83 22.31
N HIS A 184 0.97 -5.16 22.26
CA HIS A 184 1.10 -3.75 22.67
C HIS A 184 0.76 -2.76 21.54
N CYS A 185 1.11 -3.06 20.30
CA CYS A 185 0.97 -2.09 19.20
C CYS A 185 0.20 -2.60 17.97
N GLY A 186 -0.29 -3.84 18.01
CA GLY A 186 -1.06 -4.47 16.93
C GLY A 186 -0.27 -4.77 15.65
N ARG A 187 1.04 -4.45 15.59
CA ARG A 187 1.84 -4.71 14.39
C ARG A 187 2.25 -6.17 14.27
N ARG A 188 2.42 -6.61 13.04
CA ARG A 188 2.98 -7.94 12.76
C ARG A 188 4.37 -8.07 13.38
N MET A 189 4.62 -9.21 13.99
CA MET A 189 5.94 -9.59 14.48
C MET A 189 6.73 -10.26 13.34
N TYR A 190 8.04 -10.13 13.41
CA TYR A 190 8.95 -10.85 12.52
C TYR A 190 9.71 -11.90 13.29
N THR A 191 10.08 -12.98 12.61
CA THR A 191 10.87 -14.04 13.21
C THR A 191 12.35 -13.77 12.99
N ASN A 192 13.13 -13.84 14.06
CA ASN A 192 14.58 -13.76 14.04
C ASN A 192 15.13 -15.11 14.51
N TYR A 193 15.96 -15.76 13.69
CA TYR A 193 16.45 -17.12 13.93
C TYR A 193 17.83 -17.19 14.60
N LYS A 194 18.47 -16.06 14.85
CA LYS A 194 19.82 -16.04 15.46
C LYS A 194 19.77 -15.47 16.88
N PRO A 195 20.35 -16.15 17.87
CA PRO A 195 20.91 -17.53 17.88
C PRO A 195 19.84 -18.64 17.92
N PHE A 196 18.59 -18.32 18.22
CA PHE A 196 17.43 -19.20 18.27
C PHE A 196 16.18 -18.45 17.79
N PRO A 197 15.09 -19.15 17.37
CA PRO A 197 13.87 -18.50 16.89
C PRO A 197 13.27 -17.58 17.95
N ARG A 198 12.97 -16.33 17.56
CA ARG A 198 12.31 -15.32 18.40
C ARG A 198 11.30 -14.55 17.59
N TYR A 199 10.14 -14.29 18.15
CA TYR A 199 9.15 -13.38 17.59
C TYR A 199 9.39 -11.98 18.14
N ALA A 200 9.71 -11.04 17.27
CA ALA A 200 10.08 -9.68 17.66
C ALA A 200 9.14 -8.65 17.02
N CYS A 201 8.72 -7.66 17.81
CA CYS A 201 7.86 -6.60 17.31
C CYS A 201 8.56 -5.75 16.26
N ALA A 202 7.89 -5.48 15.12
CA ALA A 202 8.44 -4.67 14.03
C ALA A 202 8.45 -3.16 14.32
N GLN A 203 8.02 -2.72 15.49
CA GLN A 203 7.93 -1.30 15.87
C GLN A 203 9.23 -0.52 15.64
N GLN A 204 10.36 -1.10 16.02
CA GLN A 204 11.67 -0.47 15.87
C GLN A 204 12.07 -0.26 14.40
N ARG A 205 11.54 -1.04 13.46
CA ARG A 205 11.83 -0.90 12.03
C ARG A 205 11.12 0.29 11.39
N HIS A 206 10.05 0.77 12.01
CA HIS A 206 9.19 1.82 11.46
C HIS A 206 9.24 3.13 12.24
N THR A 207 9.65 3.08 13.49
CA THR A 207 9.75 4.24 14.37
C THR A 207 10.98 4.08 15.27
N ASP A 208 11.45 5.18 15.86
CA ASP A 208 12.56 5.16 16.82
C ASP A 208 12.14 4.66 18.22
N ARG A 209 10.92 4.21 18.35
CA ARG A 209 10.46 3.65 19.61
C ARG A 209 11.15 2.31 19.84
N ARG A 210 11.50 2.05 21.07
CA ARG A 210 12.02 0.75 21.50
C ARG A 210 11.06 -0.35 21.06
N MET A 211 11.59 -1.51 20.73
CA MET A 211 10.81 -2.69 20.43
C MET A 211 9.86 -2.99 21.61
N CYS A 212 8.57 -3.16 21.33
CA CYS A 212 7.57 -3.37 22.38
C CYS A 212 7.83 -4.66 23.17
N CYS A 213 8.09 -5.76 22.43
CA CYS A 213 8.34 -7.07 23.03
C CYS A 213 9.15 -7.97 22.12
N ILE A 214 9.80 -8.93 22.70
CA ILE A 214 10.41 -10.10 22.05
C ILE A 214 9.89 -11.32 22.82
N ALA A 215 9.42 -12.32 22.08
CA ALA A 215 9.00 -13.59 22.65
C ALA A 215 9.94 -14.71 22.19
N HIS A 216 10.23 -15.65 23.08
CA HIS A 216 11.01 -16.84 22.77
C HIS A 216 10.17 -17.78 21.89
N GLY A 217 10.62 -18.03 20.66
CA GLY A 217 9.87 -18.78 19.64
C GLY A 217 9.44 -20.16 20.13
N PRO A 218 10.37 -21.05 20.55
CA PRO A 218 10.03 -22.39 20.98
C PRO A 218 8.97 -22.47 22.09
N THR A 219 9.02 -21.53 23.06
CA THR A 219 8.02 -21.50 24.13
C THR A 219 6.64 -21.12 23.60
N VAL A 220 6.57 -20.11 22.73
CA VAL A 220 5.29 -19.69 22.13
C VAL A 220 4.74 -20.78 21.22
N ASP A 221 5.60 -21.38 20.40
CA ASP A 221 5.22 -22.45 19.48
C ASP A 221 4.68 -23.68 20.23
N ALA A 222 5.31 -24.06 21.36
CA ALA A 222 4.84 -25.15 22.20
C ALA A 222 3.44 -24.90 22.77
N VAL A 223 3.19 -23.68 23.29
CA VAL A 223 1.88 -23.29 23.84
C VAL A 223 0.80 -23.31 22.76
N VAL A 224 1.10 -22.78 21.57
CA VAL A 224 0.15 -22.74 20.45
C VAL A 224 -0.13 -24.16 19.94
N THR A 225 0.90 -24.99 19.82
CA THR A 225 0.76 -26.38 19.40
C THR A 225 -0.11 -27.17 20.37
N GLN A 226 0.13 -27.01 21.67
CA GLN A 226 -0.68 -27.64 22.70
C GLN A 226 -2.15 -27.20 22.62
N ALA A 227 -2.39 -25.88 22.57
CA ALA A 227 -3.74 -25.32 22.47
C ALA A 227 -4.46 -25.79 21.19
N PHE A 228 -3.73 -25.91 20.08
CA PHE A 228 -4.28 -26.44 18.83
C PHE A 228 -4.74 -27.89 18.99
N PHE A 229 -3.91 -28.78 19.54
CA PHE A 229 -4.28 -30.17 19.72
C PHE A 229 -5.35 -30.37 20.79
N GLU A 230 -5.41 -29.51 21.81
CA GLU A 230 -6.49 -29.50 22.78
C GLU A 230 -7.84 -29.07 22.16
N ALA A 231 -7.79 -28.13 21.21
CA ALA A 231 -8.98 -27.67 20.50
C ALA A 231 -9.52 -28.70 19.49
N ILE A 232 -8.65 -29.52 18.90
CA ILE A 232 -9.02 -30.59 17.94
C ILE A 232 -9.19 -31.90 18.69
N ARG A 233 -10.17 -31.99 19.61
CA ARG A 233 -10.53 -33.25 20.24
C ARG A 233 -11.36 -34.09 19.27
N PRO A 234 -11.38 -35.48 19.43
CA PRO A 234 -12.09 -36.39 18.52
C PRO A 234 -13.53 -35.98 18.21
N ALA A 235 -14.29 -35.55 19.22
CA ALA A 235 -15.68 -35.12 19.04
C ALA A 235 -15.84 -33.83 18.17
N GLN A 236 -14.79 -33.01 18.08
CA GLN A 236 -14.78 -31.83 17.20
C GLN A 236 -14.33 -32.17 15.78
N LEU A 237 -13.55 -33.24 15.62
CA LEU A 237 -13.18 -33.76 14.30
C LEU A 237 -14.39 -34.37 13.59
N ASP A 238 -15.24 -35.13 14.31
CA ASP A 238 -16.47 -35.67 13.74
C ASP A 238 -17.41 -34.57 13.26
N LEU A 239 -17.58 -33.49 14.05
CA LEU A 239 -18.36 -32.31 13.67
C LEU A 239 -17.76 -31.56 12.47
N LEU A 240 -16.42 -31.49 12.41
CA LEU A 240 -15.71 -30.91 11.28
C LEU A 240 -15.91 -31.71 10.01
N ASP A 241 -15.83 -33.04 10.09
CA ASP A 241 -16.08 -33.94 8.96
C ASP A 241 -17.52 -33.83 8.45
N GLU A 242 -18.51 -33.73 9.34
CA GLU A 242 -19.91 -33.48 8.97
C GLU A 242 -20.09 -32.12 8.26
N THR A 243 -19.45 -31.05 8.78
CA THR A 243 -19.55 -29.73 8.16
C THR A 243 -18.87 -29.69 6.80
N LEU A 244 -17.71 -30.33 6.64
CA LEU A 244 -17.01 -30.45 5.36
C LEU A 244 -17.79 -31.29 4.36
N ALA A 245 -18.42 -32.34 4.79
CA ALA A 245 -19.29 -33.17 3.95
C ALA A 245 -20.51 -32.36 3.47
N ALA A 246 -21.14 -31.60 4.36
CA ALA A 246 -22.25 -30.73 4.00
C ALA A 246 -21.83 -29.64 2.99
N GLN A 247 -20.67 -29.01 3.19
CA GLN A 247 -20.15 -28.02 2.25
C GLN A 247 -19.84 -28.62 0.87
N ARG A 248 -19.28 -29.83 0.81
CA ARG A 248 -19.06 -30.55 -0.47
C ARG A 248 -20.37 -30.83 -1.19
N ALA A 249 -21.38 -31.36 -0.46
CA ALA A 249 -22.69 -31.63 -1.03
C ALA A 249 -23.38 -30.33 -1.55
N ASP A 250 -23.22 -29.21 -0.86
CA ASP A 250 -23.74 -27.91 -1.33
C ASP A 250 -23.01 -27.43 -2.57
N HIS A 251 -21.69 -27.58 -2.61
CA HIS A 251 -20.90 -27.25 -3.79
C HIS A 251 -21.28 -28.10 -5.00
N GLU A 252 -21.44 -29.40 -4.82
CA GLU A 252 -21.88 -30.30 -5.89
C GLU A 252 -23.27 -29.94 -6.43
N ARG A 253 -24.21 -29.59 -5.55
CA ARG A 253 -25.55 -29.10 -5.96
C ARG A 253 -25.45 -27.82 -6.77
N LEU A 254 -24.58 -26.90 -6.38
CA LEU A 254 -24.37 -25.65 -7.09
C LEU A 254 -23.76 -25.90 -8.46
N VAL A 255 -22.74 -26.75 -8.56
CA VAL A 255 -22.13 -27.16 -9.84
C VAL A 255 -23.16 -27.80 -10.75
N GLN A 256 -23.97 -28.72 -10.23
CA GLN A 256 -25.04 -29.35 -10.99
C GLN A 256 -26.05 -28.32 -11.50
N HIS A 257 -26.46 -27.39 -10.66
CA HIS A 257 -27.37 -26.31 -11.06
C HIS A 257 -26.80 -25.49 -12.23
N TRP A 258 -25.53 -25.13 -12.18
CA TRP A 258 -24.91 -24.36 -13.28
C TRP A 258 -24.76 -25.20 -14.56
N GLN A 259 -24.47 -26.48 -14.44
CA GLN A 259 -24.44 -27.38 -15.60
C GLN A 259 -25.81 -27.52 -16.25
N ASP A 260 -26.89 -27.59 -15.46
CA ASP A 260 -28.26 -27.62 -15.97
C ASP A 260 -28.63 -26.32 -16.66
N GLN A 261 -28.21 -25.17 -16.11
CA GLN A 261 -28.40 -23.86 -16.75
C GLN A 261 -27.69 -23.78 -18.12
N VAL A 262 -26.43 -24.25 -18.19
CA VAL A 262 -25.69 -24.29 -19.46
C VAL A 262 -26.37 -25.21 -20.48
N ARG A 263 -26.84 -26.39 -20.05
CA ARG A 263 -27.58 -27.32 -20.93
C ARG A 263 -28.86 -26.70 -21.45
N ARG A 264 -29.62 -26.02 -20.57
CA ARG A 264 -30.85 -25.33 -20.93
C ARG A 264 -30.59 -24.21 -21.93
N ALA A 265 -29.61 -23.34 -21.67
CA ALA A 265 -29.21 -22.27 -22.58
C ALA A 265 -28.80 -22.82 -23.97
N GLY A 266 -28.03 -23.92 -23.99
CA GLY A 266 -27.66 -24.60 -25.23
C GLY A 266 -28.85 -25.20 -25.97
N TYR A 267 -29.86 -25.73 -25.25
CA TYR A 267 -31.09 -26.20 -25.88
C TYR A 267 -31.90 -25.04 -26.47
N GLU A 268 -32.08 -23.95 -25.72
CA GLU A 268 -32.81 -22.76 -26.18
C GLU A 268 -32.14 -22.13 -27.40
N ALA A 269 -30.80 -22.06 -27.42
CA ALA A 269 -30.04 -21.57 -28.59
C ALA A 269 -30.30 -22.43 -29.83
N ARG A 270 -30.22 -23.77 -29.71
CA ARG A 270 -30.53 -24.68 -30.86
C ARG A 270 -31.97 -24.61 -31.27
N LEU A 271 -32.91 -24.36 -30.34
CA LEU A 271 -34.31 -24.19 -30.67
C LEU A 271 -34.50 -22.90 -31.48
N ALA A 272 -33.92 -21.81 -31.03
CA ALA A 272 -33.96 -20.52 -31.70
C ALA A 272 -33.34 -20.59 -33.10
N GLU A 273 -32.20 -21.30 -33.24
CA GLU A 273 -31.55 -21.51 -34.54
C GLU A 273 -32.46 -22.28 -35.52
N ARG A 274 -33.08 -23.37 -35.05
CA ARG A 274 -34.07 -24.12 -35.87
C ARG A 274 -35.28 -23.27 -36.26
N GLN A 275 -35.80 -22.48 -35.36
CA GLN A 275 -36.92 -21.55 -35.60
C GLN A 275 -36.51 -20.51 -36.64
N TYR A 276 -35.31 -19.97 -36.55
CA TYR A 276 -34.75 -19.00 -37.51
C TYR A 276 -34.59 -19.61 -38.91
N GLN A 277 -34.14 -20.86 -39.02
CA GLN A 277 -33.95 -21.56 -40.28
C GLN A 277 -35.29 -21.88 -41.00
N VAL A 278 -36.41 -21.95 -40.27
CA VAL A 278 -37.76 -22.26 -40.78
C VAL A 278 -38.52 -20.95 -41.14
N VAL A 279 -38.05 -19.78 -40.71
CA VAL A 279 -38.67 -18.49 -41.06
C VAL A 279 -38.40 -18.20 -42.51
N ASP A 280 -39.48 -18.03 -43.30
CA ASP A 280 -39.43 -17.70 -44.73
C ASP A 280 -38.69 -16.36 -44.90
N PRO A 281 -37.64 -16.31 -45.75
CA PRO A 281 -36.85 -15.09 -45.95
C PRO A 281 -37.67 -13.94 -46.56
N ASP A 282 -38.85 -14.19 -47.14
CA ASP A 282 -39.73 -13.16 -47.67
C ASP A 282 -40.70 -12.57 -46.60
N ASN A 283 -40.74 -13.11 -45.40
CA ASN A 283 -41.56 -12.60 -44.30
C ASN A 283 -40.77 -11.60 -43.46
N ARG A 284 -40.36 -10.48 -44.03
CA ARG A 284 -39.77 -9.34 -43.36
C ARG A 284 -40.89 -8.51 -42.70
N LEU A 285 -41.06 -8.62 -41.42
CA LEU A 285 -41.76 -7.60 -40.62
C LEU A 285 -40.83 -6.40 -40.40
#